data_43e0fd3cf126a6f0cccfd17334e01850
#
_entry.id   43e0fd3cf126a6f0cccfd17334e01850
#
_cell.length_a   1.000
_cell.length_b   1.000
_cell.length_c   1.000
_cell.angle_alpha   90.00
_cell.angle_beta   90.00
_cell.angle_gamma   90.00
#
_symmetry.space_group_name_H-M   'P 1'
#
loop_
_entity.id
_entity.type
_entity.pdbx_description
1 polymer ?
#
loop_
_entity_poly.entity_id
_entity_poly.type
_entity_poly.pdbx_seq_one_letter_code
_entity_poly.pdbx_strand_id
1 'polypeptide(L)'
;MSGEADGNGGVPHEVSAASTAQSALDAVVRAFAADTGTLHFMGSDGQLHMAALHGELPPPVLARVRVIPVGKGMAGVCAELNEPVTWCNLNRDNSGVVQPAARSTGLAGSIVVPVRDGNAMVGTLGIANRGERTFTDAETAALMACAASLARFRVR
;
A
#
# COMPACT_ATOMS: atom_id res chain seq x y z
N MET A 1 -0.51 -25.46 -3.34
CA MET A 1 -0.68 -24.93 -3.76
C MET A 1 -1.12 -24.15 -3.90
N SER A 2 -1.12 -24.12 -4.03
CA SER A 2 -1.27 -23.40 -4.33
C SER A 2 -1.84 -22.38 -4.48
N GLY A 3 -1.86 -21.71 -4.06
CA GLY A 3 -2.38 -20.46 -4.28
C GLY A 3 -2.54 -20.11 -5.68
N GLU A 4 -2.89 -21.03 -6.41
CA GLU A 4 -3.02 -20.78 -7.79
C GLU A 4 -4.05 -19.72 -8.05
N ALA A 5 -3.91 -19.07 -9.15
CA ALA A 5 -4.81 -18.05 -9.57
C ALA A 5 -6.20 -18.66 -9.74
N ASP A 6 -7.15 -18.04 -9.18
CA ASP A 6 -8.53 -18.48 -9.22
C ASP A 6 -9.33 -17.75 -10.29
N GLY A 7 -8.64 -17.24 -11.30
CA GLY A 7 -9.28 -16.49 -12.37
C GLY A 7 -9.29 -14.99 -12.14
N ASN A 8 -8.74 -14.54 -11.05
CA ASN A 8 -8.71 -13.12 -10.71
C ASN A 8 -7.35 -12.48 -10.96
N GLY A 9 -6.59 -12.99 -11.94
CA GLY A 9 -5.33 -12.37 -12.28
C GLY A 9 -4.27 -12.42 -11.21
N GLY A 10 -4.29 -13.46 -10.38
CA GLY A 10 -3.32 -13.61 -9.31
C GLY A 10 -3.76 -13.02 -7.98
N VAL A 11 -4.96 -12.49 -7.89
CA VAL A 11 -5.50 -11.95 -6.63
C VAL A 11 -5.88 -13.14 -5.73
N PRO A 12 -5.34 -13.22 -4.50
CA PRO A 12 -5.74 -14.28 -3.58
C PRO A 12 -7.25 -14.23 -3.32
N HIS A 13 -7.85 -15.41 -3.19
CA HIS A 13 -9.29 -15.50 -2.96
C HIS A 13 -9.74 -14.66 -1.75
N GLU A 14 -8.95 -14.69 -0.68
CA GLU A 14 -9.29 -13.94 0.55
C GLU A 14 -9.40 -12.45 0.31
N VAL A 15 -8.61 -11.92 -0.63
CA VAL A 15 -8.66 -10.50 -0.99
C VAL A 15 -9.93 -10.22 -1.79
N SER A 16 -10.18 -11.03 -2.81
CA SER A 16 -11.33 -10.81 -3.69
C SER A 16 -12.66 -11.08 -2.98
N ALA A 17 -12.68 -11.98 -2.00
CA ALA A 17 -13.88 -12.31 -1.24
C ALA A 17 -14.14 -11.38 -0.06
N ALA A 18 -13.19 -10.52 0.30
CA ALA A 18 -13.35 -9.64 1.45
C ALA A 18 -14.51 -8.66 1.26
N SER A 19 -15.26 -8.43 2.31
CA SER A 19 -16.45 -7.56 2.27
C SER A 19 -16.18 -6.14 2.77
N THR A 20 -15.01 -5.89 3.37
CA THR A 20 -14.62 -4.56 3.85
C THR A 20 -13.23 -4.23 3.41
N ALA A 21 -12.93 -2.93 3.35
CA ALA A 21 -11.57 -2.47 3.04
C ALA A 21 -10.56 -3.02 4.05
N GLN A 22 -10.92 -3.03 5.34
CA GLN A 22 -10.03 -3.52 6.38
C GLN A 22 -9.73 -5.01 6.20
N SER A 23 -10.74 -5.84 5.98
CA SER A 23 -10.52 -7.28 5.82
C SER A 23 -9.75 -7.59 4.53
N ALA A 24 -9.95 -6.80 3.48
CA ALA A 24 -9.19 -6.96 2.25
C ALA A 24 -7.71 -6.61 2.47
N LEU A 25 -7.44 -5.51 3.18
CA LEU A 25 -6.06 -5.14 3.49
C LEU A 25 -5.39 -6.20 4.36
N ASP A 26 -6.09 -6.71 5.38
CA ASP A 26 -5.56 -7.76 6.24
C ASP A 26 -5.16 -8.98 5.41
N ALA A 27 -5.98 -9.36 4.43
CA ALA A 27 -5.69 -10.48 3.54
C ALA A 27 -4.45 -10.21 2.67
N VAL A 28 -4.30 -8.99 2.16
CA VAL A 28 -3.13 -8.61 1.38
C VAL A 28 -1.86 -8.73 2.22
N VAL A 29 -1.88 -8.18 3.43
CA VAL A 29 -0.71 -8.22 4.32
C VAL A 29 -0.29 -9.66 4.60
N ARG A 30 -1.27 -10.54 4.86
CA ARG A 30 -0.97 -11.96 5.09
C ARG A 30 -0.42 -12.63 3.84
N ALA A 31 -1.02 -12.37 2.69
CA ALA A 31 -0.62 -13.01 1.44
C ALA A 31 0.82 -12.65 1.04
N PHE A 32 1.27 -11.45 1.39
CA PHE A 32 2.60 -10.99 1.04
C PHE A 32 3.60 -11.11 2.19
N ALA A 33 3.19 -11.75 3.30
CA ALA A 33 4.03 -11.92 4.50
C ALA A 33 4.62 -10.59 4.96
N ALA A 34 3.81 -9.55 4.93
CA ALA A 34 4.20 -8.22 5.39
C ALA A 34 3.90 -8.04 6.88
N ASP A 35 4.49 -7.04 7.50
CA ASP A 35 4.25 -6.71 8.90
C ASP A 35 3.17 -5.66 9.05
N THR A 36 3.08 -4.73 8.10
CA THR A 36 2.07 -3.69 8.12
C THR A 36 1.53 -3.43 6.73
N GLY A 37 0.39 -2.77 6.67
CA GLY A 37 -0.18 -2.32 5.41
C GLY A 37 -1.08 -1.11 5.61
N THR A 38 -1.21 -0.30 4.57
CA THR A 38 -2.11 0.86 4.56
C THR A 38 -2.84 0.92 3.23
N LEU A 39 -4.08 1.37 3.30
CA LEU A 39 -4.89 1.64 2.11
C LEU A 39 -5.41 3.05 2.21
N HIS A 40 -5.16 3.84 1.18
CA HIS A 40 -5.63 5.22 1.10
C HIS A 40 -6.44 5.41 -0.17
N PHE A 41 -7.44 6.29 -0.10
CA PHE A 41 -8.19 6.71 -1.27
C PHE A 41 -8.11 8.22 -1.43
N MET A 42 -8.10 8.66 -2.69
CA MET A 42 -8.06 10.08 -3.02
C MET A 42 -9.37 10.73 -2.61
N GLY A 43 -9.28 11.81 -1.85
CA GLY A 43 -10.44 12.59 -1.46
C GLY A 43 -10.71 13.72 -2.45
N SER A 44 -11.86 14.37 -2.28
CA SER A 44 -12.24 15.52 -3.10
C SER A 44 -11.32 16.72 -2.90
N ASP A 45 -10.55 16.73 -1.81
CA ASP A 45 -9.56 17.76 -1.51
C ASP A 45 -8.23 17.54 -2.24
N GLY A 46 -8.12 16.47 -3.05
CA GLY A 46 -6.88 16.17 -3.77
C GLY A 46 -5.82 15.52 -2.91
N GLN A 47 -6.18 15.04 -1.72
CA GLN A 47 -5.25 14.36 -0.82
C GLN A 47 -5.67 12.93 -0.60
N LEU A 48 -4.70 12.09 -0.19
CA LEU A 48 -4.95 10.68 0.13
C LEU A 48 -5.45 10.57 1.57
N HIS A 49 -6.57 9.88 1.75
CA HIS A 49 -7.18 9.65 3.06
C HIS A 49 -7.13 8.18 3.41
N MET A 50 -6.65 7.86 4.62
CA MET A 50 -6.53 6.47 5.06
C MET A 50 -7.90 5.82 5.17
N ALA A 51 -8.06 4.68 4.50
CA ALA A 51 -9.26 3.87 4.56
C ALA A 51 -9.09 2.65 5.46
N ALA A 52 -7.87 2.12 5.56
CA ALA A 52 -7.57 0.96 6.40
C ALA A 52 -6.10 0.93 6.78
N LEU A 53 -5.83 0.32 7.93
CA LEU A 53 -4.48 0.14 8.45
C LEU A 53 -4.39 -1.26 9.05
N HIS A 54 -3.32 -1.99 8.70
CA HIS A 54 -2.99 -3.26 9.33
C HIS A 54 -1.69 -3.09 10.10
N GLY A 55 -1.68 -3.49 11.37
CA GLY A 55 -0.52 -3.33 12.24
C GLY A 55 -0.59 -2.03 13.01
N GLU A 56 0.49 -1.72 13.71
CA GLU A 56 0.54 -0.55 14.58
C GLU A 56 1.59 0.44 14.09
N LEU A 57 1.26 1.71 14.20
CA LEU A 57 2.19 2.80 13.92
C LEU A 57 2.26 3.69 15.17
N PRO A 58 3.44 4.25 15.48
CA PRO A 58 3.53 5.22 16.58
C PRO A 58 2.53 6.36 16.36
N PRO A 59 1.90 6.87 17.43
CA PRO A 59 0.87 7.92 17.27
C PRO A 59 1.29 9.12 16.44
N PRO A 60 2.51 9.67 16.55
CA PRO A 60 2.91 10.78 15.68
C PRO A 60 2.95 10.41 14.20
N VAL A 61 3.35 9.16 13.89
CA VAL A 61 3.37 8.68 12.51
C VAL A 61 1.95 8.51 12.00
N LEU A 62 1.10 7.87 12.82
CA LEU A 62 -0.30 7.66 12.45
C LEU A 62 -1.00 8.97 12.13
N ALA A 63 -0.76 10.01 12.92
CA ALA A 63 -1.36 11.31 12.67
C ALA A 63 -0.95 11.88 11.31
N ARG A 64 0.29 11.64 10.90
CA ARG A 64 0.79 12.14 9.61
C ARG A 64 0.28 11.37 8.41
N VAL A 65 0.07 10.06 8.58
CA VAL A 65 -0.32 9.22 7.43
C VAL A 65 -1.83 9.10 7.25
N ARG A 66 -2.63 9.68 8.14
CA ARG A 66 -4.08 9.68 7.98
C ARG A 66 -4.50 10.45 6.73
N VAL A 67 -3.82 11.56 6.45
CA VAL A 67 -4.05 12.36 5.25
C VAL A 67 -2.67 12.67 4.67
N ILE A 68 -2.44 12.24 3.43
CA ILE A 68 -1.15 12.39 2.77
C ILE A 68 -1.31 13.26 1.53
N PRO A 69 -0.58 14.37 1.45
CA PRO A 69 -0.58 15.20 0.23
C PRO A 69 0.08 14.44 -0.93
N VAL A 70 -0.44 14.62 -2.11
CA VAL A 70 0.18 14.10 -3.33
C VAL A 70 1.59 14.69 -3.45
N GLY A 71 2.58 13.86 -3.76
CA GLY A 71 3.96 14.27 -3.88
C GLY A 71 4.77 14.16 -2.59
N LYS A 72 4.14 13.80 -1.46
CA LYS A 72 4.82 13.69 -0.16
C LYS A 72 4.90 12.24 0.30
N GLY A 73 6.10 11.81 0.70
CA GLY A 73 6.33 10.43 1.15
C GLY A 73 6.13 9.43 0.04
N MET A 74 6.29 8.14 0.36
CA MET A 74 6.16 7.08 -0.65
C MET A 74 4.76 7.05 -1.26
N ALA A 75 3.73 7.12 -0.43
CA ALA A 75 2.35 7.08 -0.94
C ALA A 75 2.04 8.30 -1.80
N GLY A 76 2.45 9.49 -1.36
CA GLY A 76 2.22 10.71 -2.13
C GLY A 76 2.95 10.71 -3.47
N VAL A 77 4.20 10.23 -3.50
CA VAL A 77 4.97 10.11 -4.74
C VAL A 77 4.35 9.06 -5.66
N CYS A 78 3.91 7.93 -5.09
CA CYS A 78 3.22 6.89 -5.85
C CYS A 78 1.96 7.46 -6.52
N ALA A 79 1.19 8.25 -5.79
CA ALA A 79 -0.01 8.88 -6.33
C ALA A 79 0.33 9.86 -7.45
N GLU A 80 1.37 10.65 -7.27
CA GLU A 80 1.80 11.64 -8.26
C GLU A 80 2.25 10.97 -9.56
N LEU A 81 3.07 9.92 -9.44
CA LEU A 81 3.63 9.22 -10.59
C LEU A 81 2.68 8.20 -11.19
N ASN A 82 1.68 7.76 -10.42
CA ASN A 82 0.78 6.66 -10.79
C ASN A 82 1.58 5.39 -11.12
N GLU A 83 2.61 5.10 -10.31
CA GLU A 83 3.53 3.97 -10.48
C GLU A 83 3.94 3.41 -9.13
N PRO A 84 4.35 2.14 -9.05
CA PRO A 84 4.89 1.59 -7.81
C PRO A 84 6.14 2.32 -7.34
N VAL A 85 6.29 2.45 -6.03
CA VAL A 85 7.47 3.04 -5.39
C VAL A 85 7.95 2.04 -4.34
N THR A 86 9.23 1.67 -4.39
CA THR A 86 9.81 0.66 -3.49
C THR A 86 11.06 1.15 -2.80
N TRP A 87 11.28 0.68 -1.57
CA TRP A 87 12.53 0.85 -0.83
C TRP A 87 12.85 -0.45 -0.12
N CYS A 88 14.08 -0.95 -0.27
CA CYS A 88 14.47 -2.16 0.44
C CYS A 88 14.84 -1.88 1.90
N ASN A 89 15.27 -0.67 2.21
CA ASN A 89 15.58 -0.26 3.58
C ASN A 89 15.29 1.22 3.78
N LEU A 90 14.17 1.53 4.43
CA LEU A 90 13.76 2.91 4.70
C LEU A 90 14.78 3.68 5.55
N ASN A 91 15.52 2.97 6.41
CA ASN A 91 16.47 3.61 7.30
C ASN A 91 17.72 4.14 6.59
N ARG A 92 17.97 3.70 5.36
CA ARG A 92 19.13 4.09 4.56
C ARG A 92 18.78 5.03 3.42
N ASP A 93 17.52 5.46 3.34
CA ASP A 93 17.11 6.31 2.24
C ASP A 93 17.68 7.72 2.36
N ASN A 94 18.29 8.20 1.27
CA ASN A 94 18.83 9.54 1.16
C ASN A 94 18.16 10.33 0.04
N SER A 95 17.11 9.77 -0.58
CA SER A 95 16.49 10.40 -1.75
C SER A 95 15.59 11.58 -1.41
N GLY A 96 15.13 11.65 -0.14
CA GLY A 96 14.14 12.65 0.27
C GLY A 96 12.70 12.18 0.02
N VAL A 97 12.49 11.06 -0.63
CA VAL A 97 11.15 10.51 -0.87
C VAL A 97 10.56 9.96 0.41
N VAL A 98 11.37 9.28 1.23
CA VAL A 98 10.92 8.74 2.50
C VAL A 98 10.94 9.84 3.55
N GLN A 99 9.79 10.09 4.17
CA GLN A 99 9.68 11.10 5.21
C GLN A 99 10.44 10.65 6.47
N PRO A 100 11.07 11.59 7.20
CA PRO A 100 11.79 11.21 8.43
C PRO A 100 10.95 10.41 9.41
N ALA A 101 9.65 10.67 9.49
CA ALA A 101 8.76 9.94 10.39
C ALA A 101 8.71 8.44 10.07
N ALA A 102 8.93 8.05 8.81
CA ALA A 102 8.92 6.65 8.42
C ALA A 102 10.01 5.84 9.12
N ARG A 103 11.14 6.48 9.44
CA ARG A 103 12.25 5.81 10.12
C ARG A 103 11.92 5.41 11.55
N SER A 104 10.98 6.12 12.18
CA SER A 104 10.59 5.82 13.56
C SER A 104 9.62 4.64 13.66
N THR A 105 9.15 4.11 12.53
CA THR A 105 8.23 2.97 12.52
C THR A 105 8.91 1.64 12.85
N GLY A 106 10.22 1.57 12.71
CA GLY A 106 10.95 0.31 12.80
C GLY A 106 10.81 -0.56 11.56
N LEU A 107 10.19 -0.06 10.52
CA LEU A 107 10.02 -0.76 9.24
C LEU A 107 11.21 -0.47 8.32
N ALA A 108 11.53 -1.39 7.44
CA ALA A 108 12.66 -1.24 6.53
C ALA A 108 12.22 -1.43 5.07
N GLY A 109 11.85 -2.64 4.67
CA GLY A 109 11.40 -2.90 3.30
C GLY A 109 9.99 -2.43 3.07
N SER A 110 9.72 -1.70 1.99
CA SER A 110 8.40 -1.16 1.73
C SER A 110 8.13 -1.04 0.24
N ILE A 111 6.87 -1.19 -0.12
CA ILE A 111 6.37 -0.92 -1.48
C ILE A 111 4.99 -0.28 -1.37
N VAL A 112 4.76 0.72 -2.22
CA VAL A 112 3.44 1.34 -2.37
C VAL A 112 3.09 1.28 -3.85
N VAL A 113 1.89 0.82 -4.14
CA VAL A 113 1.40 0.73 -5.52
C VAL A 113 0.12 1.57 -5.67
N PRO A 114 -0.13 2.12 -6.88
CA PRO A 114 -1.37 2.87 -7.08
C PRO A 114 -2.57 1.92 -7.12
N VAL A 115 -3.68 2.37 -6.56
CA VAL A 115 -4.98 1.73 -6.72
C VAL A 115 -5.63 2.43 -7.91
N ARG A 116 -5.94 1.66 -8.94
CA ARG A 116 -6.52 2.20 -10.18
C ARG A 116 -7.93 1.70 -10.39
N ASP A 117 -8.77 2.58 -10.89
CA ASP A 117 -10.08 2.23 -11.40
C ASP A 117 -9.99 2.51 -12.90
N GLY A 118 -9.87 1.46 -13.70
CA GLY A 118 -9.45 1.62 -15.08
C GLY A 118 -8.03 2.14 -15.13
N ASN A 119 -7.80 3.27 -15.76
CA ASN A 119 -6.48 3.90 -15.81
C ASN A 119 -6.32 5.03 -14.81
N ALA A 120 -7.39 5.38 -14.10
CA ALA A 120 -7.36 6.49 -13.16
C ALA A 120 -6.82 6.04 -11.81
N MET A 121 -5.86 6.79 -11.26
CA MET A 121 -5.37 6.55 -9.92
C MET A 121 -6.41 7.09 -8.93
N VAL A 122 -6.92 6.20 -8.07
CA VAL A 122 -7.93 6.57 -7.07
C VAL A 122 -7.45 6.38 -5.64
N GLY A 123 -6.25 5.85 -5.47
CA GLY A 123 -5.68 5.65 -4.14
C GLY A 123 -4.33 4.96 -4.19
N THR A 124 -3.85 4.53 -3.02
CA THR A 124 -2.57 3.81 -2.90
C THR A 124 -2.70 2.67 -1.90
N LEU A 125 -1.96 1.60 -2.16
CA LEU A 125 -1.87 0.43 -1.29
C LEU A 125 -0.40 0.22 -0.94
N GLY A 126 -0.07 0.24 0.35
CA GLY A 126 1.30 0.05 0.80
C GLY A 126 1.43 -1.12 1.75
N ILE A 127 2.52 -1.86 1.65
CA ILE A 127 2.91 -2.88 2.62
C ILE A 127 4.36 -2.69 3.01
N ALA A 128 4.71 -3.10 4.22
CA ALA A 128 6.06 -2.91 4.73
C ALA A 128 6.46 -4.03 5.68
N ASN A 129 7.75 -4.29 5.76
CA ASN A 129 8.35 -5.29 6.62
C ASN A 129 9.39 -4.66 7.55
N ARG A 130 9.59 -5.25 8.72
CA ARG A 130 10.61 -4.80 9.68
C ARG A 130 12.01 -5.07 9.17
N GLY A 131 12.19 -6.13 8.36
CA GLY A 131 13.47 -6.44 7.76
C GLY A 131 13.62 -5.82 6.38
N GLU A 132 14.85 -5.76 5.91
CA GLU A 132 15.11 -5.34 4.54
C GLU A 132 14.41 -6.31 3.60
N ARG A 133 13.80 -5.77 2.55
CA ARG A 133 13.08 -6.60 1.60
C ARG A 133 13.07 -5.92 0.24
N THR A 134 13.41 -6.69 -0.78
CA THR A 134 13.29 -6.28 -2.17
C THR A 134 12.10 -7.02 -2.77
N PHE A 135 11.20 -6.27 -3.39
CA PHE A 135 10.01 -6.86 -4.01
C PHE A 135 10.35 -7.19 -5.46
N THR A 136 10.05 -8.43 -5.87
CA THR A 136 10.29 -8.86 -7.26
C THR A 136 9.24 -8.23 -8.18
N ASP A 137 9.51 -8.29 -9.49
CA ASP A 137 8.54 -7.82 -10.48
C ASP A 137 7.24 -8.60 -10.38
N ALA A 138 7.32 -9.91 -10.12
CA ALA A 138 6.14 -10.75 -9.94
C ALA A 138 5.34 -10.33 -8.72
N GLU A 139 6.01 -10.05 -7.60
CA GLU A 139 5.35 -9.57 -6.39
C GLU A 139 4.69 -8.22 -6.62
N THR A 140 5.37 -7.32 -7.31
CA THR A 140 4.84 -6.00 -7.64
C THR A 140 3.58 -6.12 -8.49
N ALA A 141 3.62 -6.97 -9.52
CA ALA A 141 2.46 -7.19 -10.39
C ALA A 141 1.30 -7.80 -9.61
N ALA A 142 1.58 -8.76 -8.72
CA ALA A 142 0.54 -9.36 -7.89
C ALA A 142 -0.08 -8.34 -6.93
N LEU A 143 0.73 -7.47 -6.35
CA LEU A 143 0.23 -6.42 -5.47
C LEU A 143 -0.60 -5.40 -6.25
N MET A 144 -0.20 -5.07 -7.47
CA MET A 144 -0.98 -4.20 -8.35
C MET A 144 -2.35 -4.80 -8.66
N ALA A 145 -2.42 -6.11 -8.88
CA ALA A 145 -3.69 -6.80 -9.10
C ALA A 145 -4.58 -6.74 -7.85
N CYS A 146 -3.98 -6.93 -6.68
CA CYS A 146 -4.72 -6.78 -5.41
C CYS A 146 -5.25 -5.34 -5.28
N ALA A 147 -4.41 -4.36 -5.57
CA ALA A 147 -4.81 -2.95 -5.48
C ALA A 147 -6.01 -2.65 -6.38
N ALA A 148 -5.99 -3.16 -7.60
CA ALA A 148 -7.11 -2.97 -8.51
C ALA A 148 -8.41 -3.53 -7.93
N SER A 149 -8.33 -4.68 -7.25
CA SER A 149 -9.49 -5.28 -6.59
C SER A 149 -10.01 -4.42 -5.45
N LEU A 150 -9.13 -3.69 -4.76
CA LEU A 150 -9.51 -2.87 -3.63
C LEU A 150 -10.19 -1.56 -4.04
N ALA A 151 -10.13 -1.18 -5.31
CA ALA A 151 -10.81 0.03 -5.80
C ALA A 151 -12.33 -0.02 -5.53
N ARG A 152 -12.89 -1.21 -5.42
CA ARG A 152 -14.33 -1.39 -5.15
C ARG A 152 -14.76 -0.82 -3.80
N PHE A 153 -13.82 -0.59 -2.88
CA PHE A 153 -14.13 -0.06 -1.55
C PHE A 153 -14.09 1.46 -1.49
N ARG A 154 -13.78 2.10 -2.61
CA ARG A 154 -13.73 3.55 -2.65
C ARG A 154 -15.14 4.12 -2.44
N VAL A 155 -15.25 5.01 -1.47
CA VAL A 155 -16.51 5.72 -1.21
C VAL A 155 -16.53 6.97 -2.08
N ARG A 156 -17.62 7.17 -2.79
CA ARG A 156 -17.78 8.33 -3.69
C ARG A 156 -18.65 9.39 -3.09
#